data_1ce2dc48b14168cc66daa2524130d980
#
_entry.id   1ce2dc48b14168cc66daa2524130d980
#
_cell.length_a   1.000
_cell.length_b   1.000
_cell.length_c   1.000
_cell.angle_alpha   90.00
_cell.angle_beta   90.00
_cell.angle_gamma   90.00
#
_symmetry.space_group_name_H-M   'P 1'
#
loop_
_entity.id
_entity.type
_entity.pdbx_description
1 polymer ?
#
loop_
_entity_poly.entity_id
_entity_poly.type
_entity_poly.pdbx_seq_one_letter_code
_entity_poly.pdbx_strand_id
1 'polypeptide(L)'
;MGSVQPVEELDALLVGAGFGSFTMLNKLRKQGLKVKIYEKGSASGGIWYWNCYPGARVDSDTPIYQLFDEELWKDFTFKERYAGWKELRRYFNHVEKVWEVNKDTEFNKHVDSARFDESTNRWHVECSDGTEVSCRWFIPCIGFASKKYTPPVKNLGDFKGQVYHTAVWPQHDVGMKGKRVGIIGTGASGIQVAQEVGPKVDHLTCFIRTPNFCLPMRQHQLDAQDEKSKKESGYYEKQFEATRGTFAGFTYDFLEKNTFDDSPEEREKQYEDLWEQGGFRFWLNTYKDMLFEQKANDEAYKFWYKKTRERIPDPKKAEILAPTKPPHPWGTKRPSLEQNYYEVMSQDNVKLVDVNKSPIIEVTETGLKHKDGFEKLDILVLATGFDSVTGSLAQLDIRGTTGGTIADHWKDGTRTSMGIAIPTFPNMFFLYGPQAPTAFSNGPSCTQFQAEFVEKAIKLATEKGITRLESTPETEEDWCKRMQEKWDETLFPLAKSWYQGANIPGRKVEPLNCKFPSFALLQMR
;
A
#
# COMPACT_ATOMS: atom_id res chain seq x y z
N MET A 1 2.67 -7.91 48.27
CA MET A 1 1.52 -7.82 47.36
C MET A 1 1.75 -6.59 46.53
N GLY A 2 2.18 -6.75 45.26
CA GLY A 2 2.31 -5.63 44.34
C GLY A 2 0.93 -5.02 44.10
N SER A 3 0.81 -3.71 44.20
CA SER A 3 -0.43 -3.00 43.85
C SER A 3 -0.66 -3.25 42.36
N VAL A 4 -1.68 -4.01 42.02
CA VAL A 4 -2.17 -4.12 40.63
C VAL A 4 -2.57 -2.70 40.24
N GLN A 5 -1.83 -2.08 39.33
CA GLN A 5 -2.22 -0.80 38.77
C GLN A 5 -3.57 -0.97 38.08
N PRO A 6 -4.53 -0.07 38.29
CA PRO A 6 -5.83 -0.18 37.62
C PRO A 6 -5.61 -0.12 36.11
N VAL A 7 -6.24 -1.04 35.38
CA VAL A 7 -6.20 -1.08 33.91
C VAL A 7 -6.77 0.24 33.38
N GLU A 8 -6.03 0.92 32.51
CA GLU A 8 -6.49 2.19 31.93
C GLU A 8 -7.73 1.94 31.06
N GLU A 9 -8.75 2.76 31.23
CA GLU A 9 -9.97 2.72 30.44
C GLU A 9 -9.98 3.84 29.38
N LEU A 10 -10.21 3.45 28.12
CA LEU A 10 -10.32 4.32 26.96
C LEU A 10 -11.70 4.15 26.31
N ASP A 11 -12.18 5.18 25.60
CA ASP A 11 -13.31 5.03 24.69
C ASP A 11 -12.87 4.33 23.40
N ALA A 12 -11.69 4.70 22.86
CA ALA A 12 -11.14 4.04 21.69
C ALA A 12 -9.61 3.86 21.79
N LEU A 13 -9.14 2.71 21.30
CA LEU A 13 -7.72 2.45 21.08
C LEU A 13 -7.48 2.27 19.58
N LEU A 14 -6.53 3.05 19.04
CA LEU A 14 -6.06 2.96 17.66
C LEU A 14 -4.68 2.30 17.66
N VAL A 15 -4.42 1.40 16.68
CA VAL A 15 -3.12 0.72 16.58
C VAL A 15 -2.42 1.12 15.29
N GLY A 16 -1.20 1.65 15.41
CA GLY A 16 -0.38 2.19 14.33
C GLY A 16 -0.51 3.71 14.17
N ALA A 17 0.59 4.44 13.96
CA ALA A 17 0.61 5.89 13.83
C ALA A 17 0.80 6.35 12.37
N GLY A 18 -0.12 5.93 11.50
CA GLY A 18 -0.22 6.33 10.10
C GLY A 18 -1.42 7.23 9.83
N PHE A 19 -1.73 7.45 8.55
CA PHE A 19 -2.89 8.25 8.09
C PHE A 19 -4.20 7.82 8.76
N GLY A 20 -4.44 6.51 8.91
CA GLY A 20 -5.68 5.97 9.48
C GLY A 20 -5.90 6.42 10.91
N SER A 21 -4.91 6.20 11.77
CA SER A 21 -5.03 6.60 13.18
C SER A 21 -5.09 8.10 13.34
N PHE A 22 -4.36 8.88 12.56
CA PHE A 22 -4.40 10.33 12.65
C PHE A 22 -5.80 10.87 12.32
N THR A 23 -6.40 10.37 11.24
CA THR A 23 -7.76 10.72 10.86
C THR A 23 -8.77 10.32 11.94
N MET A 24 -8.69 9.08 12.43
CA MET A 24 -9.62 8.59 13.47
C MET A 24 -9.46 9.33 14.78
N LEU A 25 -8.22 9.57 15.23
CA LEU A 25 -7.93 10.33 16.45
C LEU A 25 -8.61 11.70 16.42
N ASN A 26 -8.38 12.47 15.34
CA ASN A 26 -8.96 13.81 15.19
C ASN A 26 -10.50 13.76 15.21
N LYS A 27 -11.10 12.80 14.48
CA LYS A 27 -12.57 12.66 14.41
C LYS A 27 -13.18 12.26 15.75
N LEU A 28 -12.59 11.30 16.46
CA LEU A 28 -13.11 10.83 17.73
C LEU A 28 -12.88 11.82 18.88
N ARG A 29 -11.73 12.55 18.87
CA ARG A 29 -11.52 13.66 19.80
C ARG A 29 -12.56 14.78 19.63
N LYS A 30 -12.96 15.10 18.41
CA LYS A 30 -14.05 16.08 18.13
C LYS A 30 -15.41 15.65 18.68
N GLN A 31 -15.58 14.35 18.98
CA GLN A 31 -16.75 13.81 19.71
C GLN A 31 -16.58 13.79 21.24
N GLY A 32 -15.44 14.23 21.76
CA GLY A 32 -15.13 14.22 23.19
C GLY A 32 -14.71 12.87 23.76
N LEU A 33 -14.37 11.90 22.91
CA LEU A 33 -13.93 10.57 23.33
C LEU A 33 -12.47 10.56 23.81
N LYS A 34 -12.18 9.75 24.84
CA LYS A 34 -10.83 9.46 25.32
C LYS A 34 -10.19 8.42 24.39
N VAL A 35 -9.25 8.86 23.55
CA VAL A 35 -8.62 8.06 22.49
C VAL A 35 -7.12 8.02 22.67
N LYS A 36 -6.49 6.85 22.45
CA LYS A 36 -5.04 6.70 22.34
C LYS A 36 -4.63 6.00 21.05
N ILE A 37 -3.41 6.29 20.61
CA ILE A 37 -2.71 5.56 19.54
C ILE A 37 -1.55 4.79 20.18
N TYR A 38 -1.44 3.49 19.88
CA TYR A 38 -0.25 2.68 20.18
C TYR A 38 0.51 2.39 18.89
N GLU A 39 1.80 2.77 18.87
CA GLU A 39 2.71 2.59 17.73
C GLU A 39 3.96 1.82 18.15
N LYS A 40 4.26 0.75 17.43
CA LYS A 40 5.48 -0.05 17.70
C LYS A 40 6.78 0.64 17.33
N GLY A 41 6.74 1.61 16.41
CA GLY A 41 7.88 2.43 16.02
C GLY A 41 8.17 3.53 17.04
N SER A 42 9.32 4.16 16.91
CA SER A 42 9.73 5.28 17.78
C SER A 42 9.22 6.64 17.29
N ALA A 43 8.51 6.68 16.15
CA ALA A 43 7.91 7.89 15.59
C ALA A 43 6.74 7.54 14.69
N SER A 44 5.91 8.53 14.38
CA SER A 44 4.81 8.42 13.46
C SER A 44 5.26 8.36 11.98
N GLY A 45 4.30 8.11 11.11
CA GLY A 45 4.51 8.07 9.66
C GLY A 45 3.98 6.79 9.01
N GLY A 46 3.58 5.79 9.81
CA GLY A 46 3.11 4.51 9.29
C GLY A 46 4.14 3.91 8.32
N ILE A 47 3.71 3.57 7.11
CA ILE A 47 4.60 3.00 6.08
C ILE A 47 5.81 3.92 5.76
N TRP A 48 5.69 5.24 5.89
CA TRP A 48 6.76 6.20 5.60
C TRP A 48 7.80 6.32 6.72
N TYR A 49 7.50 5.79 7.90
CA TYR A 49 8.48 5.55 8.95
C TYR A 49 9.33 4.31 8.62
N TRP A 50 8.69 3.21 8.21
CA TRP A 50 9.33 1.93 8.00
C TRP A 50 10.00 1.80 6.63
N ASN A 51 9.40 2.35 5.57
CA ASN A 51 9.84 2.25 4.19
C ASN A 51 10.67 3.47 3.78
N CYS A 52 11.81 3.69 4.44
CA CYS A 52 12.72 4.80 4.17
C CYS A 52 13.93 4.40 3.31
N TYR A 53 13.77 3.37 2.47
CA TYR A 53 14.77 2.91 1.53
C TYR A 53 15.09 3.98 0.45
N PRO A 54 16.27 3.90 -0.20
CA PRO A 54 16.64 4.83 -1.27
C PRO A 54 15.58 4.91 -2.38
N GLY A 55 15.15 6.11 -2.74
CA GLY A 55 14.14 6.33 -3.77
C GLY A 55 12.68 6.15 -3.33
N ALA A 56 12.41 5.74 -2.09
CA ALA A 56 11.03 5.56 -1.59
C ALA A 56 10.20 6.83 -1.74
N ARG A 57 9.11 6.73 -2.51
CA ARG A 57 8.18 7.84 -2.81
C ARG A 57 6.79 7.35 -3.15
N VAL A 58 5.83 8.27 -3.08
CA VAL A 58 4.44 8.01 -3.47
C VAL A 58 4.29 7.83 -4.98
N ASP A 59 3.17 7.24 -5.37
CA ASP A 59 2.73 7.09 -6.76
C ASP A 59 1.40 7.83 -7.03
N SER A 60 0.95 8.63 -6.07
CA SER A 60 -0.17 9.56 -6.21
C SER A 60 0.37 10.99 -6.18
N ASP A 61 -0.07 11.83 -7.11
CA ASP A 61 0.43 13.17 -7.25
C ASP A 61 -0.17 14.14 -6.21
N THR A 62 0.55 15.23 -5.94
CA THR A 62 0.05 16.36 -5.16
C THR A 62 -1.14 17.00 -5.89
N PRO A 63 -2.23 17.43 -5.19
CA PRO A 63 -2.32 17.52 -3.72
C PRO A 63 -2.96 16.32 -3.01
N ILE A 64 -3.35 15.25 -3.70
CA ILE A 64 -4.26 14.23 -3.13
C ILE A 64 -3.60 13.26 -2.15
N TYR A 65 -2.25 13.16 -2.09
CA TYR A 65 -1.59 12.29 -1.12
C TYR A 65 -1.37 12.96 0.23
N GLN A 66 -2.44 13.46 0.84
CA GLN A 66 -2.47 14.08 2.17
C GLN A 66 -3.87 13.98 2.78
N LEU A 67 -4.03 14.40 4.03
CA LEU A 67 -5.34 14.56 4.67
C LEU A 67 -6.07 15.79 4.12
N PHE A 68 -7.38 15.72 3.99
CA PHE A 68 -8.20 16.75 3.29
C PHE A 68 -8.66 17.88 4.20
N ASP A 69 -8.19 17.91 5.44
CA ASP A 69 -8.50 18.99 6.39
C ASP A 69 -7.77 20.28 6.03
N GLU A 70 -8.52 21.39 5.92
CA GLU A 70 -7.98 22.72 5.57
C GLU A 70 -6.90 23.18 6.55
N GLU A 71 -7.08 22.94 7.85
CA GLU A 71 -6.10 23.29 8.89
C GLU A 71 -4.73 22.63 8.69
N LEU A 72 -4.64 21.56 7.88
CA LEU A 72 -3.39 20.88 7.55
C LEU A 72 -2.80 21.37 6.22
N TRP A 73 -3.58 21.33 5.13
CA TRP A 73 -3.03 21.60 3.81
C TRP A 73 -2.81 23.09 3.55
N LYS A 74 -3.51 23.99 4.26
CA LYS A 74 -3.36 25.43 4.11
C LYS A 74 -1.93 25.91 4.34
N ASP A 75 -1.30 25.46 5.41
CA ASP A 75 0.03 25.89 5.85
C ASP A 75 1.14 24.90 5.52
N PHE A 76 0.84 23.83 4.78
CA PHE A 76 1.84 22.87 4.35
C PHE A 76 1.91 22.79 2.82
N THR A 77 3.10 22.93 2.24
CA THR A 77 3.33 22.81 0.80
C THR A 77 4.32 21.71 0.52
N PHE A 78 3.92 20.78 -0.34
CA PHE A 78 4.82 19.80 -0.92
C PHE A 78 5.74 20.45 -1.95
N LYS A 79 6.96 19.94 -2.06
CA LYS A 79 8.00 20.47 -2.98
C LYS A 79 8.03 19.73 -4.31
N GLU A 80 7.54 18.49 -4.33
CA GLU A 80 7.60 17.61 -5.48
C GLU A 80 6.22 17.10 -5.85
N ARG A 81 5.99 16.84 -7.14
CA ARG A 81 4.75 16.24 -7.64
C ARG A 81 4.45 14.92 -6.94
N TYR A 82 5.46 14.07 -6.79
CA TYR A 82 5.39 12.79 -6.08
C TYR A 82 6.35 12.84 -4.90
N ALA A 83 5.83 13.09 -3.71
CA ALA A 83 6.61 13.30 -2.52
C ALA A 83 7.46 12.06 -2.13
N GLY A 84 8.73 12.28 -1.82
CA GLY A 84 9.59 11.26 -1.25
C GLY A 84 9.35 11.05 0.26
N TRP A 85 9.82 9.93 0.82
CA TRP A 85 9.62 9.57 2.21
C TRP A 85 10.06 10.65 3.22
N LYS A 86 11.13 11.40 2.93
CA LYS A 86 11.61 12.49 3.80
C LYS A 86 10.58 13.62 3.86
N GLU A 87 9.97 13.94 2.74
CA GLU A 87 8.95 14.98 2.67
C GLU A 87 7.66 14.53 3.34
N LEU A 88 7.29 13.26 3.20
CA LEU A 88 6.14 12.70 3.92
C LEU A 88 6.35 12.70 5.43
N ARG A 89 7.55 12.41 5.92
CA ARG A 89 7.86 12.60 7.35
C ARG A 89 7.72 14.05 7.80
N ARG A 90 8.16 15.00 6.97
CA ARG A 90 7.94 16.44 7.24
C ARG A 90 6.44 16.73 7.33
N TYR A 91 5.63 16.11 6.47
CA TYR A 91 4.17 16.23 6.52
C TYR A 91 3.58 15.62 7.80
N PHE A 92 3.98 14.42 8.20
CA PHE A 92 3.53 13.81 9.45
C PHE A 92 3.88 14.66 10.66
N ASN A 93 5.10 15.22 10.73
CA ASN A 93 5.49 16.14 11.80
C ASN A 93 4.64 17.42 11.82
N HIS A 94 4.21 17.89 10.64
CA HIS A 94 3.28 19.02 10.56
C HIS A 94 1.90 18.64 11.13
N VAL A 95 1.34 17.50 10.76
CA VAL A 95 0.06 17.01 11.30
C VAL A 95 0.15 16.79 12.81
N GLU A 96 1.24 16.19 13.30
CA GLU A 96 1.49 16.03 14.74
C GLU A 96 1.42 17.35 15.49
N LYS A 97 2.03 18.38 14.93
CA LYS A 97 2.04 19.72 15.54
C LYS A 97 0.66 20.36 15.52
N VAL A 98 -0.04 20.33 14.38
CA VAL A 98 -1.35 21.00 14.22
C VAL A 98 -2.43 20.30 15.05
N TRP A 99 -2.46 18.97 15.04
CA TRP A 99 -3.45 18.19 15.77
C TRP A 99 -2.99 17.72 17.15
N GLU A 100 -1.78 18.10 17.59
CA GLU A 100 -1.21 17.68 18.87
C GLU A 100 -1.31 16.15 19.08
N VAL A 101 -1.00 15.38 18.02
CA VAL A 101 -1.20 13.92 18.01
C VAL A 101 -0.39 13.22 19.09
N ASN A 102 0.81 13.72 19.37
CA ASN A 102 1.76 13.07 20.29
C ASN A 102 1.28 13.02 21.73
N LYS A 103 0.35 13.91 22.15
CA LYS A 103 -0.17 13.89 23.53
C LYS A 103 -1.01 12.63 23.83
N ASP A 104 -1.58 11.99 22.77
CA ASP A 104 -2.37 10.78 22.90
C ASP A 104 -1.76 9.59 22.12
N THR A 105 -0.45 9.67 21.81
CA THR A 105 0.29 8.61 21.12
C THR A 105 1.39 8.04 22.03
N GLU A 106 1.38 6.72 22.21
CA GLU A 106 2.47 6.01 22.86
C GLU A 106 3.30 5.26 21.81
N PHE A 107 4.56 5.69 21.66
CA PHE A 107 5.54 5.07 20.79
C PHE A 107 6.28 3.92 21.47
N ASN A 108 6.93 3.04 20.68
CA ASN A 108 7.57 1.81 21.14
C ASN A 108 6.59 0.88 21.89
N LYS A 109 5.31 0.97 21.55
CA LYS A 109 4.22 0.23 22.14
C LYS A 109 3.68 -0.79 21.13
N HIS A 110 4.05 -2.04 21.30
CA HIS A 110 3.60 -3.13 20.42
C HIS A 110 2.41 -3.85 21.03
N VAL A 111 1.29 -3.83 20.35
CA VAL A 111 0.09 -4.60 20.71
C VAL A 111 0.30 -6.06 20.30
N ASP A 112 0.24 -6.98 21.25
CA ASP A 112 0.39 -8.43 21.03
C ASP A 112 -0.97 -9.11 20.91
N SER A 113 -1.90 -8.78 21.80
CA SER A 113 -3.22 -9.41 21.84
C SER A 113 -4.34 -8.40 22.11
N ALA A 114 -5.55 -8.77 21.69
CA ALA A 114 -6.79 -8.09 22.03
C ALA A 114 -7.92 -9.11 22.19
N ARG A 115 -8.67 -9.06 23.29
CA ARG A 115 -9.76 -10.00 23.60
C ARG A 115 -11.03 -9.24 23.92
N PHE A 116 -12.13 -9.61 23.27
CA PHE A 116 -13.43 -9.02 23.55
C PHE A 116 -14.07 -9.67 24.78
N ASP A 117 -14.49 -8.86 25.75
CA ASP A 117 -15.23 -9.27 26.92
C ASP A 117 -16.72 -8.94 26.74
N GLU A 118 -17.54 -9.98 26.60
CA GLU A 118 -18.99 -9.84 26.40
C GLU A 118 -19.72 -9.32 27.66
N SER A 119 -19.15 -9.47 28.85
CA SER A 119 -19.77 -9.00 30.08
C SER A 119 -19.74 -7.47 30.21
N THR A 120 -18.73 -6.82 29.61
CA THR A 120 -18.51 -5.39 29.66
C THR A 120 -18.71 -4.70 28.30
N ASN A 121 -18.81 -5.47 27.20
CA ASN A 121 -18.74 -5.01 25.83
C ASN A 121 -17.48 -4.17 25.54
N ARG A 122 -16.33 -4.61 26.05
CA ARG A 122 -15.04 -3.92 25.89
C ARG A 122 -13.94 -4.87 25.41
N TRP A 123 -12.96 -4.30 24.79
CA TRP A 123 -11.72 -4.98 24.44
C TRP A 123 -10.70 -4.84 25.55
N HIS A 124 -10.05 -5.94 25.93
CA HIS A 124 -8.85 -5.98 26.75
C HIS A 124 -7.65 -6.19 25.84
N VAL A 125 -6.73 -5.25 25.87
CA VAL A 125 -5.57 -5.21 24.96
C VAL A 125 -4.29 -5.27 25.76
N GLU A 126 -3.39 -6.17 25.36
CA GLU A 126 -2.08 -6.40 25.98
C GLU A 126 -0.96 -6.02 25.01
N CYS A 127 0.08 -5.40 25.55
CA CYS A 127 1.29 -5.01 24.82
C CYS A 127 2.50 -5.83 25.26
N SER A 128 3.52 -5.93 24.41
CA SER A 128 4.77 -6.68 24.65
C SER A 128 5.53 -6.24 25.91
N ASP A 129 5.32 -5.03 26.38
CA ASP A 129 5.94 -4.47 27.57
C ASP A 129 5.14 -4.73 28.86
N GLY A 130 4.06 -5.50 28.77
CA GLY A 130 3.16 -5.81 29.88
C GLY A 130 2.12 -4.73 30.16
N THR A 131 2.00 -3.71 29.33
CA THR A 131 0.92 -2.71 29.46
C THR A 131 -0.41 -3.36 29.07
N GLU A 132 -1.43 -3.14 29.92
CA GLU A 132 -2.81 -3.56 29.68
C GLU A 132 -3.72 -2.33 29.59
N VAL A 133 -4.67 -2.36 28.66
CA VAL A 133 -5.67 -1.29 28.49
C VAL A 133 -7.03 -1.88 28.11
N SER A 134 -8.10 -1.25 28.58
CA SER A 134 -9.47 -1.58 28.18
C SER A 134 -10.05 -0.48 27.31
N CYS A 135 -10.67 -0.83 26.18
CA CYS A 135 -11.34 0.13 25.32
C CYS A 135 -12.68 -0.38 24.81
N ARG A 136 -13.61 0.54 24.55
CA ARG A 136 -14.90 0.18 23.93
C ARG A 136 -14.71 -0.08 22.43
N TRP A 137 -14.03 0.83 21.74
CA TRP A 137 -13.77 0.74 20.30
C TRP A 137 -12.32 0.37 20.06
N PHE A 138 -12.09 -0.77 19.43
CA PHE A 138 -10.76 -1.22 19.03
C PHE A 138 -10.58 -1.03 17.51
N ILE A 139 -9.65 -0.17 17.10
CA ILE A 139 -9.54 0.23 15.69
C ILE A 139 -8.10 0.01 15.20
N PRO A 140 -7.78 -1.20 14.71
CA PRO A 140 -6.51 -1.47 14.03
C PRO A 140 -6.36 -0.64 12.74
N CYS A 141 -5.44 0.35 12.76
CA CYS A 141 -5.05 1.19 11.63
C CYS A 141 -3.66 0.80 11.12
N ILE A 142 -3.36 -0.50 11.09
CA ILE A 142 -2.03 -1.05 10.81
C ILE A 142 -1.70 -1.14 9.32
N GLY A 143 -2.63 -0.73 8.46
CA GLY A 143 -2.48 -0.74 7.01
C GLY A 143 -2.39 -2.16 6.42
N PHE A 144 -2.26 -2.22 5.09
CA PHE A 144 -2.23 -3.48 4.34
C PHE A 144 -0.81 -4.05 4.13
N ALA A 145 0.24 -3.31 4.48
CA ALA A 145 1.64 -3.62 4.15
C ALA A 145 2.56 -3.43 5.37
N SER A 146 2.23 -4.07 6.50
CA SER A 146 3.06 -4.06 7.72
C SER A 146 3.79 -5.37 7.97
N LYS A 147 3.29 -6.51 7.49
CA LYS A 147 3.95 -7.80 7.60
C LYS A 147 4.85 -8.06 6.39
N LYS A 148 6.17 -7.95 6.58
CA LYS A 148 7.14 -8.25 5.51
C LYS A 148 7.05 -9.70 5.05
N TYR A 149 7.33 -9.95 3.76
CA TYR A 149 7.50 -11.29 3.21
C TYR A 149 8.97 -11.54 2.87
N THR A 150 9.60 -12.49 3.57
CA THR A 150 10.94 -12.97 3.26
C THR A 150 10.81 -14.32 2.55
N PRO A 151 11.24 -14.44 1.28
CA PRO A 151 11.18 -15.70 0.56
C PRO A 151 12.11 -16.74 1.22
N PRO A 152 11.78 -18.04 1.13
CA PRO A 152 12.61 -19.12 1.69
C PRO A 152 13.84 -19.37 0.81
N VAL A 153 14.78 -18.41 0.79
CA VAL A 153 16.06 -18.57 0.10
C VAL A 153 17.00 -19.35 1.01
N LYS A 154 17.50 -20.49 0.49
CA LYS A 154 18.40 -21.36 1.24
C LYS A 154 19.65 -20.60 1.71
N ASN A 155 20.03 -20.80 2.96
CA ASN A 155 21.24 -20.24 3.59
C ASN A 155 21.28 -18.70 3.65
N LEU A 156 20.13 -18.01 3.62
CA LEU A 156 20.09 -16.54 3.68
C LEU A 156 20.84 -15.98 4.91
N GLY A 157 20.83 -16.70 6.04
CA GLY A 157 21.52 -16.33 7.27
C GLY A 157 23.05 -16.49 7.23
N ASP A 158 23.60 -17.18 6.24
CA ASP A 158 25.04 -17.43 6.13
C ASP A 158 25.79 -16.27 5.49
N PHE A 159 25.05 -15.33 4.88
CA PHE A 159 25.65 -14.18 4.22
C PHE A 159 26.39 -13.27 5.20
N LYS A 160 27.67 -13.01 4.96
CA LYS A 160 28.53 -12.16 5.80
C LYS A 160 28.44 -10.68 5.43
N GLY A 161 27.85 -10.37 4.27
CA GLY A 161 27.51 -9.00 3.89
C GLY A 161 26.26 -8.48 4.61
N GLN A 162 25.75 -7.36 4.17
CA GLN A 162 24.57 -6.73 4.76
C GLN A 162 23.29 -7.17 4.04
N VAL A 163 22.25 -7.53 4.80
CA VAL A 163 20.92 -7.87 4.25
C VAL A 163 19.92 -6.83 4.72
N TYR A 164 19.24 -6.19 3.78
CA TYR A 164 18.21 -5.20 4.06
C TYR A 164 16.88 -5.59 3.42
N HIS A 165 15.80 -5.42 4.16
CA HIS A 165 14.45 -5.61 3.62
C HIS A 165 13.76 -4.24 3.48
N THR A 166 13.19 -3.95 2.30
CA THR A 166 12.56 -2.64 2.02
C THR A 166 11.41 -2.29 2.97
N ALA A 167 10.76 -3.28 3.56
CA ALA A 167 9.67 -3.08 4.52
C ALA A 167 10.11 -2.57 5.91
N VAL A 168 11.38 -2.72 6.24
CA VAL A 168 11.96 -2.37 7.56
C VAL A 168 13.38 -1.84 7.35
N TRP A 169 13.47 -0.74 6.63
CA TRP A 169 14.76 -0.15 6.27
C TRP A 169 15.39 0.58 7.47
N PRO A 170 16.73 0.51 7.64
CA PRO A 170 17.41 1.27 8.69
C PRO A 170 17.16 2.77 8.58
N GLN A 171 17.07 3.44 9.74
CA GLN A 171 16.81 4.87 9.83
C GLN A 171 18.05 5.75 9.53
N HIS A 172 19.15 5.14 9.11
CA HIS A 172 20.42 5.79 8.75
C HIS A 172 20.86 5.38 7.34
N ASP A 173 21.80 6.10 6.77
CA ASP A 173 22.41 5.73 5.49
C ASP A 173 23.22 4.43 5.64
N VAL A 174 22.96 3.48 4.75
CA VAL A 174 23.59 2.15 4.75
C VAL A 174 24.86 2.09 3.87
N GLY A 175 25.27 3.20 3.25
CA GLY A 175 26.56 3.32 2.56
C GLY A 175 26.70 2.43 1.32
N MET A 176 25.78 2.50 0.36
CA MET A 176 25.79 1.64 -0.84
C MET A 176 26.79 2.06 -1.91
N LYS A 177 27.28 3.32 -1.91
CA LYS A 177 28.18 3.83 -2.93
C LYS A 177 29.43 2.96 -3.08
N GLY A 178 29.76 2.56 -4.33
CA GLY A 178 30.92 1.72 -4.63
C GLY A 178 30.82 0.28 -4.13
N LYS A 179 29.64 -0.21 -3.77
CA LYS A 179 29.38 -1.59 -3.34
C LYS A 179 28.82 -2.44 -4.48
N ARG A 180 28.93 -3.76 -4.33
CA ARG A 180 28.24 -4.73 -5.18
C ARG A 180 26.91 -5.06 -4.51
N VAL A 181 25.82 -4.64 -5.14
CA VAL A 181 24.48 -4.74 -4.58
C VAL A 181 23.64 -5.73 -5.37
N GLY A 182 22.98 -6.65 -4.67
CA GLY A 182 21.96 -7.53 -5.24
C GLY A 182 20.56 -7.09 -4.81
N ILE A 183 19.60 -7.09 -5.72
CA ILE A 183 18.18 -6.81 -5.41
C ILE A 183 17.35 -8.01 -5.82
N ILE A 184 16.61 -8.59 -4.88
CA ILE A 184 15.61 -9.62 -5.16
C ILE A 184 14.22 -8.97 -5.17
N GLY A 185 13.57 -8.97 -6.33
CA GLY A 185 12.23 -8.43 -6.53
C GLY A 185 12.19 -7.16 -7.36
N THR A 186 11.12 -7.04 -8.16
CA THR A 186 10.87 -5.97 -9.14
C THR A 186 9.47 -5.35 -8.97
N GLY A 187 8.94 -5.35 -7.76
CA GLY A 187 7.80 -4.51 -7.40
C GLY A 187 8.23 -3.04 -7.24
N ALA A 188 7.29 -2.17 -6.86
CA ALA A 188 7.53 -0.73 -6.73
C ALA A 188 8.81 -0.41 -5.93
N SER A 189 9.02 -1.08 -4.79
CA SER A 189 10.22 -0.86 -3.96
C SER A 189 11.51 -1.26 -4.69
N GLY A 190 11.51 -2.38 -5.42
CA GLY A 190 12.68 -2.83 -6.20
C GLY A 190 13.04 -1.85 -7.31
N ILE A 191 12.04 -1.33 -8.03
CA ILE A 191 12.20 -0.31 -9.06
C ILE A 191 12.80 0.98 -8.46
N GLN A 192 12.23 1.46 -7.35
CA GLN A 192 12.67 2.69 -6.71
C GLN A 192 14.11 2.58 -6.17
N VAL A 193 14.44 1.46 -5.52
CA VAL A 193 15.83 1.22 -5.07
C VAL A 193 16.78 1.12 -6.27
N ALA A 194 16.44 0.33 -7.29
CA ALA A 194 17.31 0.08 -8.43
C ALA A 194 17.67 1.37 -9.19
N GLN A 195 16.67 2.21 -9.51
CA GLN A 195 16.92 3.47 -10.23
C GLN A 195 17.71 4.49 -9.40
N GLU A 196 17.59 4.47 -8.08
CA GLU A 196 18.29 5.40 -7.18
C GLU A 196 19.74 4.97 -6.91
N VAL A 197 20.00 3.66 -6.77
CA VAL A 197 21.32 3.16 -6.37
C VAL A 197 22.18 2.72 -7.56
N GLY A 198 21.58 2.25 -8.66
CA GLY A 198 22.31 1.72 -9.82
C GLY A 198 23.43 2.64 -10.33
N PRO A 199 23.21 3.95 -10.47
CA PRO A 199 24.26 4.90 -10.90
C PRO A 199 25.38 5.12 -9.88
N LYS A 200 25.22 4.67 -8.63
CA LYS A 200 26.13 5.00 -7.52
C LYS A 200 26.94 3.79 -7.03
N VAL A 201 26.52 2.59 -7.40
CA VAL A 201 27.15 1.33 -6.97
C VAL A 201 28.18 0.84 -7.98
N ASP A 202 29.14 0.05 -7.50
CA ASP A 202 30.16 -0.55 -8.37
C ASP A 202 29.52 -1.57 -9.32
N HIS A 203 28.63 -2.39 -8.78
CA HIS A 203 27.87 -3.37 -9.55
C HIS A 203 26.48 -3.58 -8.96
N LEU A 204 25.45 -3.61 -9.80
CA LEU A 204 24.08 -3.92 -9.43
C LEU A 204 23.65 -5.23 -10.12
N THR A 205 23.17 -6.21 -9.33
CA THR A 205 22.51 -7.40 -9.88
C THR A 205 21.02 -7.39 -9.49
N CYS A 206 20.14 -7.38 -10.48
CA CYS A 206 18.69 -7.47 -10.25
C CYS A 206 18.19 -8.88 -10.59
N PHE A 207 17.63 -9.57 -9.60
CA PHE A 207 17.02 -10.90 -9.73
C PHE A 207 15.52 -10.74 -10.03
N ILE A 208 15.13 -11.00 -11.27
CA ILE A 208 13.81 -10.69 -11.84
C ILE A 208 13.03 -11.97 -12.08
N ARG A 209 11.87 -12.10 -11.42
CA ARG A 209 10.89 -13.18 -11.68
C ARG A 209 9.81 -12.76 -12.66
N THR A 210 9.24 -11.58 -12.46
CA THR A 210 8.21 -10.99 -13.31
C THR A 210 8.58 -9.53 -13.50
N PRO A 211 8.75 -9.03 -14.72
CA PRO A 211 9.01 -7.61 -14.93
C PRO A 211 7.83 -6.77 -14.46
N ASN A 212 8.12 -5.57 -13.99
CA ASN A 212 7.09 -4.58 -13.72
C ASN A 212 6.85 -3.73 -14.97
N PHE A 213 5.59 -3.51 -15.31
CA PHE A 213 5.21 -2.65 -16.43
C PHE A 213 5.18 -1.19 -15.98
N CYS A 214 6.37 -0.59 -15.85
CA CYS A 214 6.50 0.75 -15.30
C CYS A 214 5.92 1.83 -16.22
N LEU A 215 5.44 2.91 -15.61
CA LEU A 215 4.92 4.09 -16.27
C LEU A 215 5.81 5.31 -15.98
N PRO A 216 5.90 6.28 -16.90
CA PRO A 216 6.66 7.49 -16.68
C PRO A 216 6.04 8.32 -15.55
N MET A 217 6.83 8.60 -14.53
CA MET A 217 6.39 9.40 -13.38
C MET A 217 6.17 10.86 -13.75
N ARG A 218 6.99 11.40 -14.65
CA ARG A 218 7.03 12.84 -14.96
C ARG A 218 7.21 13.68 -13.71
N GLN A 219 8.17 13.27 -12.86
CA GLN A 219 8.51 13.97 -11.63
C GLN A 219 9.06 15.36 -11.91
N HIS A 220 8.60 16.34 -11.13
CA HIS A 220 9.13 17.70 -11.16
C HIS A 220 8.96 18.40 -9.81
N GLN A 221 9.72 19.48 -9.62
CA GLN A 221 9.55 20.36 -8.48
C GLN A 221 8.29 21.20 -8.66
N LEU A 222 7.54 21.39 -7.58
CA LEU A 222 6.38 22.25 -7.56
C LEU A 222 6.80 23.70 -7.28
N ASP A 223 6.21 24.64 -7.98
CA ASP A 223 6.42 26.06 -7.73
C ASP A 223 5.61 26.51 -6.50
N ALA A 224 6.26 27.11 -5.52
CA ALA A 224 5.64 27.49 -4.27
C ALA A 224 4.57 28.59 -4.43
N GLN A 225 4.73 29.50 -5.41
CA GLN A 225 3.77 30.56 -5.66
C GLN A 225 2.54 30.02 -6.41
N ASP A 226 2.74 29.08 -7.34
CA ASP A 226 1.65 28.37 -8.01
C ASP A 226 0.82 27.56 -7.00
N GLU A 227 1.48 26.80 -6.12
CA GLU A 227 0.80 26.04 -5.07
C GLU A 227 0.02 26.95 -4.10
N LYS A 228 0.55 28.12 -3.76
CA LYS A 228 -0.18 29.11 -2.96
C LYS A 228 -1.43 29.60 -3.70
N SER A 229 -1.31 29.96 -4.96
CA SER A 229 -2.45 30.40 -5.79
C SER A 229 -3.52 29.32 -5.92
N LYS A 230 -3.13 28.05 -6.07
CA LYS A 230 -4.04 26.90 -6.12
C LYS A 230 -4.84 26.77 -4.81
N LYS A 231 -4.20 26.93 -3.66
CA LYS A 231 -4.89 26.89 -2.36
C LYS A 231 -5.89 28.04 -2.20
N GLU A 232 -5.48 29.26 -2.55
CA GLU A 232 -6.33 30.46 -2.45
C GLU A 232 -7.51 30.44 -3.43
N SER A 233 -7.42 29.72 -4.55
CA SER A 233 -8.47 29.62 -5.58
C SER A 233 -9.52 28.55 -5.33
N GLY A 234 -9.43 27.77 -4.25
CA GLY A 234 -10.30 26.61 -3.99
C GLY A 234 -9.99 25.41 -4.89
N TYR A 235 -8.80 25.37 -5.52
CA TYR A 235 -8.39 24.24 -6.36
C TYR A 235 -8.20 22.98 -5.53
N TYR A 236 -7.60 23.07 -4.32
CA TYR A 236 -7.36 21.92 -3.46
C TYR A 236 -8.66 21.23 -3.05
N GLU A 237 -9.65 22.00 -2.61
CA GLU A 237 -10.97 21.49 -2.22
C GLU A 237 -11.66 20.77 -3.38
N LYS A 238 -11.56 21.35 -4.60
CA LYS A 238 -12.10 20.71 -5.81
C LYS A 238 -11.40 19.39 -6.13
N GLN A 239 -10.08 19.32 -5.94
CA GLN A 239 -9.35 18.07 -6.15
C GLN A 239 -9.75 17.01 -5.14
N PHE A 240 -9.87 17.36 -3.86
CA PHE A 240 -10.30 16.43 -2.82
C PHE A 240 -11.72 15.93 -3.04
N GLU A 241 -12.64 16.81 -3.42
CA GLU A 241 -14.03 16.42 -3.72
C GLU A 241 -14.08 15.52 -4.97
N ALA A 242 -13.31 15.82 -6.00
CA ALA A 242 -13.23 14.98 -7.22
C ALA A 242 -12.85 13.53 -6.91
N THR A 243 -12.00 13.29 -5.90
CA THR A 243 -11.60 11.93 -5.52
C THR A 243 -12.74 11.06 -5.00
N ARG A 244 -13.85 11.67 -4.54
CA ARG A 244 -15.00 10.95 -3.98
C ARG A 244 -15.81 10.20 -5.03
N GLY A 245 -15.84 10.69 -6.26
CA GLY A 245 -16.63 10.12 -7.35
C GLY A 245 -15.89 9.17 -8.27
N THR A 246 -14.57 9.02 -8.11
CA THR A 246 -13.74 8.23 -9.02
C THR A 246 -13.51 6.81 -8.53
N PHE A 247 -13.20 5.90 -9.46
CA PHE A 247 -12.94 4.50 -9.18
C PHE A 247 -11.86 4.27 -8.12
N ALA A 248 -10.74 5.01 -8.20
CA ALA A 248 -9.56 4.76 -7.39
C ALA A 248 -9.22 5.91 -6.42
N GLY A 249 -10.10 6.88 -6.21
CA GLY A 249 -9.81 8.04 -5.35
C GLY A 249 -8.71 8.95 -5.89
N PHE A 250 -8.54 8.99 -7.22
CA PHE A 250 -7.72 9.96 -7.93
C PHE A 250 -8.61 11.07 -8.48
N THR A 251 -8.01 12.12 -9.04
CA THR A 251 -8.75 13.25 -9.64
C THR A 251 -9.17 13.00 -11.10
N TYR A 252 -9.00 11.79 -11.58
CA TYR A 252 -9.34 11.32 -12.93
C TYR A 252 -9.88 9.90 -12.87
N ASP A 253 -10.62 9.49 -13.89
CA ASP A 253 -11.24 8.18 -14.01
C ASP A 253 -11.13 7.67 -15.44
N PHE A 254 -11.58 6.44 -15.69
CA PHE A 254 -11.65 5.86 -17.03
C PHE A 254 -12.48 6.71 -17.98
N LEU A 255 -12.12 6.67 -19.26
CA LEU A 255 -12.92 7.27 -20.33
C LEU A 255 -14.28 6.57 -20.45
N GLU A 256 -15.31 7.31 -20.84
CA GLU A 256 -16.67 6.75 -21.05
C GLU A 256 -16.82 5.96 -22.37
N LYS A 257 -15.71 5.69 -23.05
CA LYS A 257 -15.66 4.94 -24.32
C LYS A 257 -14.76 3.72 -24.23
N ASN A 258 -15.03 2.75 -25.12
CA ASN A 258 -14.22 1.54 -25.26
C ASN A 258 -13.05 1.75 -26.21
N THR A 259 -12.05 0.88 -26.14
CA THR A 259 -10.80 0.96 -26.91
C THR A 259 -11.04 1.01 -28.42
N PHE A 260 -12.02 0.28 -28.92
CA PHE A 260 -12.29 0.19 -30.36
C PHE A 260 -13.42 1.12 -30.84
N ASP A 261 -13.89 2.04 -29.99
CA ASP A 261 -14.76 3.13 -30.40
C ASP A 261 -13.93 4.21 -31.17
N ASP A 262 -12.61 4.26 -30.91
CA ASP A 262 -11.66 5.12 -31.63
C ASP A 262 -10.96 4.36 -32.78
N SER A 263 -10.62 5.09 -33.84
CA SER A 263 -9.73 4.61 -34.89
C SER A 263 -8.32 4.30 -34.33
N PRO A 264 -7.49 3.52 -35.05
CA PRO A 264 -6.11 3.28 -34.60
C PRO A 264 -5.31 4.57 -34.36
N GLU A 265 -5.48 5.58 -35.20
CA GLU A 265 -4.80 6.88 -35.11
C GLU A 265 -5.26 7.69 -33.90
N GLU A 266 -6.56 7.73 -33.64
CA GLU A 266 -7.16 8.40 -32.48
C GLU A 266 -6.72 7.72 -31.18
N ARG A 267 -6.70 6.39 -31.16
CA ARG A 267 -6.26 5.58 -30.02
C ARG A 267 -4.77 5.79 -29.72
N GLU A 268 -3.91 5.77 -30.74
CA GLU A 268 -2.48 6.05 -30.57
C GLU A 268 -2.26 7.45 -29.98
N LYS A 269 -2.97 8.46 -30.50
CA LYS A 269 -2.93 9.83 -29.97
C LYS A 269 -3.39 9.88 -28.52
N GLN A 270 -4.51 9.23 -28.17
CA GLN A 270 -5.01 9.18 -26.79
C GLN A 270 -3.98 8.56 -25.86
N TYR A 271 -3.34 7.46 -26.28
CA TYR A 271 -2.29 6.82 -25.48
C TYR A 271 -1.05 7.70 -25.32
N GLU A 272 -0.60 8.39 -26.38
CA GLU A 272 0.51 9.36 -26.30
C GLU A 272 0.19 10.51 -25.34
N ASP A 273 -1.01 11.08 -25.40
CA ASP A 273 -1.43 12.18 -24.52
C ASP A 273 -1.42 11.74 -23.04
N LEU A 274 -1.88 10.53 -22.72
CA LEU A 274 -1.85 9.96 -21.37
C LEU A 274 -0.43 9.63 -20.90
N TRP A 275 0.41 9.15 -21.81
CA TRP A 275 1.81 8.83 -21.54
C TRP A 275 2.63 10.08 -21.23
N GLU A 276 2.41 11.17 -21.96
CA GLU A 276 3.10 12.45 -21.74
C GLU A 276 2.65 13.12 -20.42
N GLN A 277 1.39 13.00 -20.03
CA GLN A 277 0.93 13.46 -18.73
C GLN A 277 1.57 12.69 -17.56
N GLY A 278 1.91 11.42 -17.77
CA GLY A 278 2.56 10.56 -16.80
C GLY A 278 1.69 10.16 -15.61
N GLY A 279 2.34 9.63 -14.61
CA GLY A 279 1.62 9.06 -13.45
C GLY A 279 0.78 7.85 -13.84
N PHE A 280 -0.35 7.66 -13.20
CA PHE A 280 -1.24 6.53 -13.51
C PHE A 280 -2.27 6.81 -14.61
N ARG A 281 -2.15 7.92 -15.34
CA ARG A 281 -3.16 8.29 -16.35
C ARG A 281 -3.29 7.23 -17.45
N PHE A 282 -2.19 6.70 -17.96
CA PHE A 282 -2.25 5.60 -18.94
C PHE A 282 -2.86 4.31 -18.37
N TRP A 283 -2.95 4.15 -17.06
CA TRP A 283 -3.56 2.99 -16.39
C TRP A 283 -5.01 3.25 -15.96
N LEU A 284 -5.31 4.41 -15.35
CA LEU A 284 -6.58 4.71 -14.68
C LEU A 284 -7.40 5.83 -15.35
N ASN A 285 -6.86 6.47 -16.41
CA ASN A 285 -7.58 7.48 -17.21
C ASN A 285 -7.65 7.07 -18.69
N THR A 286 -7.56 5.77 -18.94
CA THR A 286 -7.64 5.15 -20.27
C THR A 286 -9.05 4.63 -20.55
N TYR A 287 -9.20 3.85 -21.63
CA TYR A 287 -10.47 3.24 -22.02
C TYR A 287 -11.03 2.31 -20.95
N LYS A 288 -12.35 2.35 -20.72
CA LYS A 288 -13.03 1.63 -19.64
C LYS A 288 -12.97 0.11 -19.74
N ASP A 289 -12.81 -0.43 -20.96
CA ASP A 289 -12.74 -1.87 -21.24
C ASP A 289 -11.32 -2.47 -21.08
N MET A 290 -10.28 -1.66 -20.87
CA MET A 290 -8.89 -2.11 -20.88
C MET A 290 -8.58 -3.18 -19.82
N LEU A 291 -9.22 -3.14 -18.65
CA LEU A 291 -9.05 -4.14 -17.58
C LEU A 291 -10.06 -5.29 -17.64
N PHE A 292 -10.92 -5.32 -18.67
CA PHE A 292 -12.03 -6.27 -18.82
C PHE A 292 -11.91 -7.12 -20.08
N GLU A 293 -11.49 -6.50 -21.18
CA GLU A 293 -11.45 -7.13 -22.49
C GLU A 293 -10.01 -7.40 -22.95
N GLN A 294 -9.68 -8.67 -23.22
CA GLN A 294 -8.30 -9.04 -23.58
C GLN A 294 -7.77 -8.28 -24.81
N LYS A 295 -8.63 -8.08 -25.85
CA LYS A 295 -8.21 -7.35 -27.05
C LYS A 295 -7.89 -5.88 -26.77
N ALA A 296 -8.65 -5.22 -25.91
CA ALA A 296 -8.40 -3.85 -25.45
C ALA A 296 -7.10 -3.79 -24.64
N ASN A 297 -6.88 -4.78 -23.79
CA ASN A 297 -5.67 -4.92 -22.99
C ASN A 297 -4.41 -5.14 -23.84
N ASP A 298 -4.52 -5.95 -24.90
CA ASP A 298 -3.44 -6.23 -25.84
C ASP A 298 -2.97 -4.94 -26.58
N GLU A 299 -3.90 -4.04 -26.94
CA GLU A 299 -3.54 -2.73 -27.52
C GLU A 299 -2.79 -1.84 -26.53
N ALA A 300 -3.23 -1.79 -25.27
CA ALA A 300 -2.52 -1.05 -24.24
C ALA A 300 -1.11 -1.62 -23.98
N TYR A 301 -0.98 -2.97 -23.94
CA TYR A 301 0.33 -3.61 -23.82
C TYR A 301 1.23 -3.33 -25.00
N LYS A 302 0.72 -3.38 -26.23
CA LYS A 302 1.46 -3.10 -27.46
C LYS A 302 2.04 -1.68 -27.47
N PHE A 303 1.25 -0.70 -27.06
CA PHE A 303 1.72 0.68 -26.91
C PHE A 303 2.82 0.79 -25.85
N TRP A 304 2.58 0.28 -24.64
CA TRP A 304 3.55 0.26 -23.55
C TRP A 304 4.86 -0.43 -23.95
N TYR A 305 4.76 -1.58 -24.62
CA TYR A 305 5.89 -2.36 -25.11
C TYR A 305 6.75 -1.57 -26.10
N LYS A 306 6.13 -0.90 -27.07
CA LYS A 306 6.81 -0.04 -28.03
C LYS A 306 7.60 1.06 -27.31
N LYS A 307 6.91 1.86 -26.48
CA LYS A 307 7.50 2.99 -25.73
C LYS A 307 8.63 2.56 -24.79
N THR A 308 8.52 1.39 -24.21
CA THR A 308 9.51 0.88 -23.25
C THR A 308 10.75 0.34 -23.97
N ARG A 309 10.56 -0.44 -25.02
CA ARG A 309 11.68 -1.04 -25.78
C ARG A 309 12.56 -0.02 -26.48
N GLU A 310 12.01 1.09 -26.93
CA GLU A 310 12.77 2.20 -27.50
C GLU A 310 13.85 2.75 -26.54
N ARG A 311 13.69 2.55 -25.25
CA ARG A 311 14.61 2.99 -24.18
C ARG A 311 15.65 1.94 -23.76
N ILE A 312 15.58 0.71 -24.27
CA ILE A 312 16.45 -0.40 -23.86
C ILE A 312 17.26 -0.91 -25.08
N PRO A 313 18.50 -0.45 -25.26
CA PRO A 313 19.30 -0.80 -26.45
C PRO A 313 19.68 -2.29 -26.54
N ASP A 314 19.94 -2.96 -25.38
CA ASP A 314 20.29 -4.37 -25.36
C ASP A 314 19.04 -5.25 -25.52
N PRO A 315 18.92 -6.04 -26.62
CA PRO A 315 17.75 -6.87 -26.87
C PRO A 315 17.56 -7.98 -25.81
N LYS A 316 18.62 -8.43 -25.14
CA LYS A 316 18.51 -9.43 -24.06
C LYS A 316 17.91 -8.79 -22.79
N LYS A 317 18.40 -7.61 -22.42
CA LYS A 317 17.81 -6.83 -21.31
C LYS A 317 16.37 -6.43 -21.64
N ALA A 318 16.11 -6.01 -22.89
CA ALA A 318 14.77 -5.66 -23.35
C ALA A 318 13.78 -6.83 -23.23
N GLU A 319 14.18 -8.06 -23.55
CA GLU A 319 13.32 -9.24 -23.43
C GLU A 319 13.03 -9.62 -21.97
N ILE A 320 13.92 -9.28 -21.04
CA ILE A 320 13.69 -9.49 -19.60
C ILE A 320 12.73 -8.42 -19.05
N LEU A 321 12.91 -7.15 -19.43
CA LEU A 321 12.20 -6.00 -18.86
C LEU A 321 10.85 -5.70 -19.53
N ALA A 322 10.77 -5.91 -20.85
CA ALA A 322 9.59 -5.73 -21.69
C ALA A 322 9.48 -6.94 -22.65
N PRO A 323 9.01 -8.09 -22.17
CA PRO A 323 8.99 -9.33 -22.93
C PRO A 323 8.02 -9.24 -24.12
N THR A 324 8.35 -9.92 -25.22
CA THR A 324 7.49 -9.97 -26.41
C THR A 324 6.12 -10.55 -26.11
N LYS A 325 6.07 -11.54 -25.20
CA LYS A 325 4.82 -12.12 -24.69
C LYS A 325 4.63 -11.70 -23.24
N PRO A 326 3.57 -10.92 -22.92
CA PRO A 326 3.32 -10.50 -21.54
C PRO A 326 3.06 -11.70 -20.62
N PRO A 327 3.65 -11.75 -19.41
CA PRO A 327 3.42 -12.81 -18.44
C PRO A 327 2.05 -12.74 -17.76
N HIS A 328 1.33 -11.66 -17.92
CA HIS A 328 -0.03 -11.40 -17.45
C HIS A 328 -0.63 -10.22 -18.22
N PRO A 329 -1.95 -10.03 -18.22
CA PRO A 329 -2.57 -8.86 -18.84
C PRO A 329 -2.01 -7.55 -18.28
N TRP A 330 -1.88 -6.55 -19.12
CA TRP A 330 -1.33 -5.25 -18.73
C TRP A 330 -2.21 -4.57 -17.66
N GLY A 331 -1.60 -3.92 -16.67
CA GLY A 331 -2.31 -3.21 -15.61
C GLY A 331 -2.99 -4.11 -14.56
N THR A 332 -2.97 -5.46 -14.70
CA THR A 332 -3.52 -6.40 -13.69
C THR A 332 -2.60 -6.62 -12.48
N LYS A 333 -1.42 -6.03 -12.51
CA LYS A 333 -0.57 -5.72 -11.35
C LYS A 333 -0.32 -4.23 -11.37
N ARG A 334 -0.30 -3.57 -10.19
CA ARG A 334 -0.07 -2.13 -10.10
C ARG A 334 1.22 -1.76 -10.83
N PRO A 335 1.17 -0.98 -11.92
CA PRO A 335 2.38 -0.47 -12.55
C PRO A 335 3.17 0.36 -11.55
N SER A 336 4.49 0.33 -11.61
CA SER A 336 5.32 1.24 -10.84
C SER A 336 5.55 2.52 -11.62
N LEU A 337 5.63 3.66 -10.91
CA LEU A 337 6.08 4.88 -11.55
C LEU A 337 7.61 4.93 -11.52
N GLU A 338 8.21 5.25 -12.66
CA GLU A 338 9.66 5.31 -12.84
C GLU A 338 10.11 6.66 -13.44
N GLN A 339 11.36 7.00 -13.26
CA GLN A 339 11.95 8.22 -13.80
C GLN A 339 13.02 7.91 -14.87
N ASN A 340 13.95 7.01 -14.55
CA ASN A 340 15.08 6.60 -15.38
C ASN A 340 15.40 5.11 -15.19
N TYR A 341 14.43 4.32 -14.76
CA TYR A 341 14.65 2.90 -14.44
C TYR A 341 15.22 2.13 -15.61
N TYR A 342 14.68 2.29 -16.82
CA TYR A 342 15.11 1.52 -17.99
C TYR A 342 16.51 1.93 -18.47
N GLU A 343 16.85 3.21 -18.37
CA GLU A 343 18.21 3.70 -18.65
C GLU A 343 19.22 3.16 -17.64
N VAL A 344 18.87 3.14 -16.35
CA VAL A 344 19.71 2.55 -15.30
C VAL A 344 19.89 1.06 -15.52
N MET A 345 18.82 0.32 -15.84
CA MET A 345 18.91 -1.12 -16.13
C MET A 345 19.77 -1.41 -17.38
N SER A 346 19.94 -0.43 -18.27
CA SER A 346 20.75 -0.55 -19.47
C SER A 346 22.24 -0.27 -19.25
N GLN A 347 22.64 0.25 -18.07
CA GLN A 347 24.04 0.54 -17.75
C GLN A 347 24.93 -0.72 -17.74
N ASP A 348 26.22 -0.55 -18.01
CA ASP A 348 27.18 -1.66 -18.08
C ASP A 348 27.44 -2.33 -16.71
N ASN A 349 27.34 -1.54 -15.61
CA ASN A 349 27.49 -2.04 -14.26
C ASN A 349 26.23 -2.74 -13.72
N VAL A 350 25.15 -2.85 -14.54
CA VAL A 350 23.89 -3.46 -14.13
C VAL A 350 23.67 -4.80 -14.84
N LYS A 351 23.58 -5.86 -14.07
CA LYS A 351 23.28 -7.23 -14.53
C LYS A 351 21.84 -7.61 -14.19
N LEU A 352 21.13 -8.19 -15.16
CA LEU A 352 19.79 -8.73 -14.97
C LEU A 352 19.85 -10.26 -14.96
N VAL A 353 19.23 -10.89 -13.97
CA VAL A 353 19.10 -12.35 -13.86
C VAL A 353 17.62 -12.71 -13.90
N ASP A 354 17.18 -13.32 -15.00
CA ASP A 354 15.83 -13.91 -15.12
C ASP A 354 15.78 -15.19 -14.26
N VAL A 355 15.20 -15.10 -13.07
CA VAL A 355 15.14 -16.24 -12.14
C VAL A 355 14.20 -17.37 -12.58
N ASN A 356 13.39 -17.17 -13.62
CA ASN A 356 12.59 -18.24 -14.20
C ASN A 356 13.49 -19.19 -15.04
N LYS A 357 14.52 -18.63 -15.70
CA LYS A 357 15.50 -19.39 -16.49
C LYS A 357 16.67 -19.84 -15.63
N SER A 358 17.10 -18.94 -14.72
CA SER A 358 18.23 -19.15 -13.81
C SER A 358 17.80 -18.98 -12.33
N PRO A 359 17.10 -19.97 -11.77
CA PRO A 359 16.62 -19.93 -10.39
C PRO A 359 17.74 -19.69 -9.38
N ILE A 360 17.42 -18.93 -8.33
CA ILE A 360 18.27 -18.78 -7.15
C ILE A 360 18.39 -20.15 -6.48
N ILE A 361 19.62 -20.60 -6.21
CA ILE A 361 19.90 -21.87 -5.55
C ILE A 361 20.10 -21.66 -4.06
N GLU A 362 21.02 -20.78 -3.70
CA GLU A 362 21.38 -20.50 -2.31
C GLU A 362 22.12 -19.17 -2.17
N VAL A 363 22.10 -18.64 -0.97
CA VAL A 363 23.01 -17.59 -0.54
C VAL A 363 24.23 -18.24 0.07
N THR A 364 25.41 -17.66 -0.17
CA THR A 364 26.69 -18.06 0.43
C THR A 364 27.24 -16.93 1.30
N GLU A 365 28.35 -17.15 1.99
CA GLU A 365 29.00 -16.12 2.80
C GLU A 365 29.32 -14.84 2.01
N THR A 366 29.60 -14.93 0.71
CA THR A 366 30.11 -13.81 -0.11
C THR A 366 29.20 -13.41 -1.27
N GLY A 367 28.01 -14.00 -1.39
CA GLY A 367 27.11 -13.67 -2.50
C GLY A 367 25.97 -14.64 -2.70
N LEU A 368 25.42 -14.65 -3.91
CA LEU A 368 24.25 -15.43 -4.27
C LEU A 368 24.56 -16.33 -5.47
N LYS A 369 24.27 -17.62 -5.33
CA LYS A 369 24.41 -18.64 -6.37
C LYS A 369 23.05 -18.85 -7.06
N HIS A 370 23.06 -18.82 -8.38
CA HIS A 370 21.94 -19.16 -9.23
C HIS A 370 22.37 -20.22 -10.25
N LYS A 371 21.42 -20.80 -10.99
CA LYS A 371 21.69 -21.93 -11.88
C LYS A 371 22.86 -21.68 -12.84
N ASP A 372 22.96 -20.49 -13.42
CA ASP A 372 23.92 -20.18 -14.48
C ASP A 372 25.16 -19.40 -13.98
N GLY A 373 25.29 -19.20 -12.63
CA GLY A 373 26.44 -18.47 -12.11
C GLY A 373 26.39 -18.12 -10.63
N PHE A 374 27.31 -17.24 -10.28
CA PHE A 374 27.48 -16.73 -8.92
C PHE A 374 27.67 -15.21 -8.96
N GLU A 375 26.93 -14.50 -8.11
CA GLU A 375 27.04 -13.05 -7.95
C GLU A 375 27.69 -12.74 -6.60
N LYS A 376 28.91 -12.18 -6.66
CA LYS A 376 29.59 -11.70 -5.45
C LYS A 376 28.96 -10.39 -5.02
N LEU A 377 28.51 -10.32 -3.75
CA LEU A 377 27.76 -9.20 -3.21
C LEU A 377 28.36 -8.70 -1.91
N ASP A 378 28.21 -7.42 -1.65
CA ASP A 378 28.49 -6.78 -0.36
C ASP A 378 27.18 -6.50 0.37
N ILE A 379 26.09 -6.22 -0.40
CA ILE A 379 24.76 -5.90 0.12
C ILE A 379 23.72 -6.70 -0.66
N LEU A 380 22.78 -7.31 0.05
CA LEU A 380 21.60 -7.96 -0.52
C LEU A 380 20.33 -7.24 -0.06
N VAL A 381 19.57 -6.69 -1.02
CA VAL A 381 18.30 -6.02 -0.78
C VAL A 381 17.15 -6.98 -1.10
N LEU A 382 16.31 -7.24 -0.12
CA LEU A 382 15.07 -7.98 -0.27
C LEU A 382 13.93 -6.98 -0.54
N ALA A 383 13.62 -6.77 -1.82
CA ALA A 383 12.46 -6.00 -2.27
C ALA A 383 11.28 -6.95 -2.57
N THR A 384 11.11 -7.94 -1.71
CA THR A 384 10.21 -9.09 -1.88
C THR A 384 8.79 -8.84 -1.41
N GLY A 385 8.52 -7.61 -0.94
CA GLY A 385 7.19 -7.14 -0.58
C GLY A 385 6.69 -7.66 0.75
N PHE A 386 5.38 -7.84 0.82
CA PHE A 386 4.66 -8.09 2.06
C PHE A 386 3.76 -9.31 1.95
N ASP A 387 3.44 -9.90 3.09
CA ASP A 387 2.21 -10.65 3.28
C ASP A 387 1.05 -9.64 3.31
N SER A 388 0.73 -9.16 2.10
CA SER A 388 -0.11 -7.98 1.93
C SER A 388 -1.56 -8.24 2.30
N VAL A 389 -2.24 -7.18 2.67
CA VAL A 389 -3.68 -7.06 2.90
C VAL A 389 -4.13 -7.77 4.17
N THR A 390 -4.08 -9.09 4.23
CA THR A 390 -4.57 -9.90 5.37
C THR A 390 -3.51 -10.14 6.43
N GLY A 391 -2.24 -10.28 6.03
CA GLY A 391 -1.16 -10.64 6.94
C GLY A 391 -0.95 -9.67 8.10
N SER A 392 -1.24 -8.39 7.88
CA SER A 392 -1.14 -7.36 8.91
C SER A 392 -2.08 -7.61 10.09
N LEU A 393 -3.36 -7.92 9.83
CA LEU A 393 -4.37 -8.22 10.86
C LEU A 393 -4.22 -9.65 11.40
N ALA A 394 -4.02 -10.63 10.53
CA ALA A 394 -3.95 -12.04 10.89
C ALA A 394 -2.72 -12.42 11.75
N GLN A 395 -1.69 -11.57 11.84
CA GLN A 395 -0.54 -11.82 12.70
C GLN A 395 -0.78 -11.46 14.17
N LEU A 396 -1.82 -10.68 14.49
CA LEU A 396 -2.16 -10.27 15.85
C LEU A 396 -3.12 -11.30 16.48
N ASP A 397 -2.95 -11.59 17.79
CA ASP A 397 -3.87 -12.44 18.53
C ASP A 397 -5.14 -11.67 18.92
N ILE A 398 -5.94 -11.28 17.93
CA ILE A 398 -7.22 -10.59 18.12
C ILE A 398 -8.33 -11.65 18.19
N ARG A 399 -9.01 -11.75 19.36
CA ARG A 399 -10.06 -12.74 19.62
C ARG A 399 -11.40 -12.09 19.86
N GLY A 400 -12.38 -12.49 19.06
CA GLY A 400 -13.77 -12.05 19.21
C GLY A 400 -14.59 -12.90 20.22
N THR A 401 -15.89 -12.82 20.11
CA THR A 401 -16.86 -13.50 21.03
C THR A 401 -16.79 -15.02 21.00
N THR A 402 -16.37 -15.62 19.90
CA THR A 402 -16.20 -17.08 19.79
C THR A 402 -14.89 -17.60 20.41
N GLY A 403 -14.00 -16.70 20.84
CA GLY A 403 -12.64 -17.03 21.28
C GLY A 403 -11.68 -17.34 20.14
N GLY A 404 -12.15 -17.47 18.89
CA GLY A 404 -11.33 -17.63 17.69
C GLY A 404 -10.63 -16.33 17.29
N THR A 405 -9.48 -16.45 16.62
CA THR A 405 -8.73 -15.30 16.08
C THR A 405 -9.27 -14.87 14.71
N ILE A 406 -8.84 -13.69 14.24
CA ILE A 406 -9.09 -13.27 12.84
C ILE A 406 -8.51 -14.30 11.85
N ALA A 407 -7.33 -14.87 12.15
CA ALA A 407 -6.74 -15.92 11.32
C ALA A 407 -7.60 -17.17 11.26
N ASP A 408 -8.22 -17.57 12.39
CA ASP A 408 -9.17 -18.70 12.44
C ASP A 408 -10.44 -18.40 11.61
N HIS A 409 -10.96 -17.18 11.70
CA HIS A 409 -12.12 -16.74 10.91
C HIS A 409 -11.83 -16.76 9.40
N TRP A 410 -10.61 -16.44 9.01
CA TRP A 410 -10.17 -16.40 7.60
C TRP A 410 -9.50 -17.68 7.09
N LYS A 411 -9.52 -18.79 7.85
CA LYS A 411 -8.84 -20.05 7.47
C LYS A 411 -9.27 -20.61 6.10
N ASP A 412 -10.55 -20.45 5.77
CA ASP A 412 -11.16 -20.92 4.52
C ASP A 412 -11.26 -19.83 3.45
N GLY A 413 -10.75 -18.64 3.73
CA GLY A 413 -10.74 -17.47 2.86
C GLY A 413 -11.00 -16.19 3.62
N THR A 414 -10.58 -15.08 3.01
CA THR A 414 -10.73 -13.74 3.60
C THR A 414 -12.18 -13.29 3.52
N ARG A 415 -12.75 -12.91 4.65
CA ARG A 415 -14.14 -12.50 4.78
C ARG A 415 -14.25 -11.23 5.61
N THR A 416 -14.96 -10.23 5.10
CA THR A 416 -15.20 -8.97 5.80
C THR A 416 -16.59 -8.43 5.46
N SER A 417 -17.09 -7.56 6.31
CA SER A 417 -18.25 -6.73 6.01
C SER A 417 -17.75 -5.36 5.52
N MET A 418 -17.99 -5.04 4.26
CA MET A 418 -17.64 -3.75 3.61
C MET A 418 -16.14 -3.38 3.69
N GLY A 419 -15.24 -4.34 3.96
CA GLY A 419 -13.82 -4.07 4.13
C GLY A 419 -13.45 -3.27 5.38
N ILE A 420 -14.29 -3.24 6.41
CA ILE A 420 -14.10 -2.45 7.65
C ILE A 420 -14.44 -3.19 8.94
N ALA A 421 -15.18 -4.29 8.89
CA ALA A 421 -15.61 -5.05 10.07
C ALA A 421 -15.67 -6.55 9.77
N ILE A 422 -15.78 -7.36 10.82
CA ILE A 422 -15.89 -8.83 10.78
C ILE A 422 -16.96 -9.25 11.79
N PRO A 423 -17.89 -10.15 11.45
CA PRO A 423 -18.81 -10.75 12.41
C PRO A 423 -18.07 -11.44 13.54
N THR A 424 -18.67 -11.47 14.73
CA THR A 424 -18.08 -12.01 15.97
C THR A 424 -16.92 -11.20 16.56
N PHE A 425 -16.59 -10.02 15.98
CA PHE A 425 -15.65 -9.05 16.51
C PHE A 425 -16.36 -7.71 16.79
N PRO A 426 -17.22 -7.65 17.82
CA PRO A 426 -17.99 -6.44 18.10
C PRO A 426 -17.09 -5.25 18.42
N ASN A 427 -17.55 -4.03 18.12
CA ASN A 427 -16.84 -2.79 18.43
C ASN A 427 -15.42 -2.71 17.83
N MET A 428 -15.12 -3.56 16.84
CA MET A 428 -13.86 -3.52 16.10
C MET A 428 -14.10 -3.04 14.67
N PHE A 429 -13.31 -2.03 14.28
CA PHE A 429 -13.25 -1.56 12.90
C PHE A 429 -11.80 -1.49 12.46
N PHE A 430 -11.51 -1.76 11.20
CA PHE A 430 -10.17 -1.58 10.65
C PHE A 430 -10.21 -0.70 9.40
N LEU A 431 -9.15 0.06 9.21
CA LEU A 431 -9.04 0.94 8.06
C LEU A 431 -7.97 0.43 7.08
N TYR A 432 -8.25 0.58 5.79
CA TYR A 432 -7.35 0.22 4.71
C TYR A 432 -6.94 -1.26 4.74
N GLY A 433 -7.90 -2.10 5.08
CA GLY A 433 -7.75 -3.55 5.22
C GLY A 433 -8.24 -4.36 4.01
N PRO A 434 -8.41 -5.69 4.18
CA PRO A 434 -8.86 -6.58 3.12
C PRO A 434 -10.27 -6.25 2.64
N GLN A 435 -10.49 -6.49 1.33
CA GLN A 435 -11.75 -6.24 0.63
C GLN A 435 -12.22 -4.77 0.67
N ALA A 436 -11.33 -3.86 1.07
CA ALA A 436 -11.45 -2.42 0.81
C ALA A 436 -10.73 -2.06 -0.51
N PRO A 437 -10.91 -0.86 -1.08
CA PRO A 437 -10.26 -0.45 -2.34
C PRO A 437 -8.76 -0.13 -2.16
N THR A 438 -8.01 -0.97 -1.44
CA THR A 438 -6.63 -0.71 -1.00
C THR A 438 -5.61 -0.69 -2.13
N ALA A 439 -5.67 -1.68 -3.03
CA ALA A 439 -4.64 -1.85 -4.07
C ALA A 439 -4.77 -0.86 -5.22
N PHE A 440 -5.96 -0.35 -5.47
CA PHE A 440 -6.26 0.56 -6.58
C PHE A 440 -6.22 2.02 -6.14
N SER A 441 -6.54 2.29 -4.86
CA SER A 441 -6.81 3.65 -4.41
C SER A 441 -5.55 4.42 -4.02
N ASN A 442 -5.75 5.75 -3.93
CA ASN A 442 -4.93 6.63 -3.14
C ASN A 442 -5.17 6.36 -1.64
N GLY A 443 -4.12 6.02 -0.91
CA GLY A 443 -4.22 5.60 0.50
C GLY A 443 -4.90 6.61 1.42
N PRO A 444 -4.46 7.88 1.48
CA PRO A 444 -5.09 8.90 2.31
C PRO A 444 -6.59 9.08 2.02
N SER A 445 -7.00 9.17 0.75
CA SER A 445 -8.41 9.29 0.37
C SER A 445 -9.26 8.13 0.87
N CYS A 446 -8.82 6.89 0.58
CA CYS A 446 -9.54 5.69 1.04
C CYS A 446 -9.68 5.66 2.56
N THR A 447 -8.59 5.93 3.26
CA THR A 447 -8.57 5.95 4.72
C THR A 447 -9.51 7.00 5.29
N GLN A 448 -9.53 8.20 4.70
CA GLN A 448 -10.40 9.28 5.15
C GLN A 448 -11.88 8.92 5.03
N PHE A 449 -12.29 8.32 3.92
CA PHE A 449 -13.69 7.96 3.70
C PHE A 449 -14.15 6.81 4.59
N GLN A 450 -13.30 5.81 4.80
CA GLN A 450 -13.59 4.76 5.77
C GLN A 450 -13.68 5.32 7.19
N ALA A 451 -12.78 6.24 7.56
CA ALA A 451 -12.82 6.90 8.86
C ALA A 451 -14.09 7.76 9.06
N GLU A 452 -14.59 8.42 8.01
CA GLU A 452 -15.86 9.15 8.05
C GLU A 452 -17.05 8.22 8.32
N PHE A 453 -17.05 7.03 7.72
CA PHE A 453 -18.09 6.02 7.98
C PHE A 453 -18.03 5.50 9.42
N VAL A 454 -16.85 5.09 9.89
CA VAL A 454 -16.65 4.56 11.25
C VAL A 454 -16.98 5.63 12.30
N GLU A 455 -16.57 6.86 12.06
CA GLU A 455 -16.89 8.01 12.90
C GLU A 455 -18.40 8.22 13.07
N LYS A 456 -19.15 8.19 11.96
CA LYS A 456 -20.63 8.31 11.98
C LYS A 456 -21.28 7.15 12.74
N ALA A 457 -20.78 5.90 12.55
CA ALA A 457 -21.30 4.74 13.25
C ALA A 457 -21.09 4.85 14.76
N ILE A 458 -19.89 5.23 15.20
CA ILE A 458 -19.55 5.42 16.62
C ILE A 458 -20.37 6.56 17.23
N LYS A 459 -20.52 7.68 16.51
CA LYS A 459 -21.33 8.82 16.94
C LYS A 459 -22.79 8.40 17.19
N LEU A 460 -23.40 7.72 16.21
CA LEU A 460 -24.78 7.25 16.34
C LEU A 460 -24.95 6.27 17.49
N ALA A 461 -24.00 5.36 17.71
CA ALA A 461 -24.01 4.44 18.83
C ALA A 461 -23.95 5.20 20.17
N THR A 462 -23.05 6.17 20.28
CA THR A 462 -22.90 6.99 21.49
C THR A 462 -24.16 7.79 21.79
N GLU A 463 -24.75 8.47 20.79
CA GLU A 463 -25.99 9.24 20.95
C GLU A 463 -27.19 8.38 21.38
N LYS A 464 -27.24 7.12 20.94
CA LYS A 464 -28.30 6.17 21.28
C LYS A 464 -28.02 5.31 22.51
N GLY A 465 -26.88 5.48 23.18
CA GLY A 465 -26.48 4.66 24.33
C GLY A 465 -26.19 3.19 23.97
N ILE A 466 -25.86 2.92 22.68
CA ILE A 466 -25.53 1.57 22.21
C ILE A 466 -24.10 1.25 22.63
N THR A 467 -23.92 0.14 23.35
CA THR A 467 -22.61 -0.29 23.85
C THR A 467 -21.94 -1.35 22.98
N ARG A 468 -22.68 -1.95 22.03
CA ARG A 468 -22.19 -3.00 21.14
C ARG A 468 -22.68 -2.76 19.70
N LEU A 469 -21.75 -2.66 18.76
CA LEU A 469 -21.99 -2.69 17.31
C LEU A 469 -21.27 -3.90 16.73
N GLU A 470 -21.95 -4.62 15.86
CA GLU A 470 -21.40 -5.81 15.22
C GLU A 470 -21.98 -5.96 13.81
N SER A 471 -21.17 -6.36 12.85
CA SER A 471 -21.67 -6.73 11.53
C SER A 471 -22.29 -8.13 11.58
N THR A 472 -23.25 -8.39 10.68
CA THR A 472 -23.89 -9.71 10.62
C THR A 472 -23.19 -10.64 9.61
N PRO A 473 -23.29 -11.97 9.79
CA PRO A 473 -22.78 -12.95 8.84
C PRO A 473 -23.35 -12.77 7.44
N GLU A 474 -24.62 -12.36 7.32
CA GLU A 474 -25.29 -12.12 6.03
C GLU A 474 -24.67 -10.94 5.29
N THR A 475 -24.32 -9.86 6.00
CA THR A 475 -23.63 -8.70 5.41
C THR A 475 -22.23 -9.08 4.92
N GLU A 476 -21.52 -9.90 5.67
CA GLU A 476 -20.21 -10.43 5.28
C GLU A 476 -20.33 -11.31 4.02
N GLU A 477 -21.30 -12.22 3.98
CA GLU A 477 -21.51 -13.12 2.84
C GLU A 477 -21.88 -12.36 1.57
N ASP A 478 -22.83 -11.42 1.67
CA ASP A 478 -23.23 -10.57 0.54
C ASP A 478 -22.04 -9.78 0.01
N TRP A 479 -21.24 -9.21 0.91
CA TRP A 479 -20.03 -8.47 0.52
C TRP A 479 -19.02 -9.36 -0.22
N CYS A 480 -18.68 -10.51 0.35
CA CYS A 480 -17.76 -11.47 -0.27
C CYS A 480 -18.24 -11.94 -1.65
N LYS A 481 -19.53 -12.22 -1.79
CA LYS A 481 -20.16 -12.60 -3.05
C LYS A 481 -20.01 -11.50 -4.10
N ARG A 482 -20.39 -10.26 -3.77
CA ARG A 482 -20.24 -9.12 -4.68
C ARG A 482 -18.79 -8.90 -5.08
N MET A 483 -17.85 -9.06 -4.15
CA MET A 483 -16.43 -8.95 -4.42
C MET A 483 -15.98 -9.98 -5.45
N GLN A 484 -16.37 -11.24 -5.31
CA GLN A 484 -16.04 -12.32 -6.23
C GLN A 484 -16.65 -12.07 -7.61
N GLU A 485 -17.96 -11.78 -7.69
CA GLU A 485 -18.67 -11.52 -8.95
C GLU A 485 -17.97 -10.40 -9.75
N LYS A 486 -17.66 -9.30 -9.09
CA LYS A 486 -16.99 -8.17 -9.75
C LYS A 486 -15.54 -8.45 -10.13
N TRP A 487 -14.85 -9.30 -9.40
CA TRP A 487 -13.49 -9.72 -9.73
C TRP A 487 -13.47 -10.57 -10.99
N ASP A 488 -14.42 -11.50 -11.11
CA ASP A 488 -14.51 -12.44 -12.23
C ASP A 488 -14.88 -11.77 -13.57
N GLU A 489 -15.48 -10.58 -13.53
CA GLU A 489 -15.72 -9.74 -14.72
C GLU A 489 -14.44 -9.17 -15.35
N THR A 490 -13.27 -9.33 -14.71
CA THR A 490 -12.02 -8.67 -15.09
C THR A 490 -10.94 -9.62 -15.57
N LEU A 491 -9.84 -9.04 -16.06
CA LEU A 491 -8.62 -9.77 -16.37
C LEU A 491 -7.70 -10.02 -15.13
N PHE A 492 -8.04 -9.52 -13.94
CA PHE A 492 -7.23 -9.71 -12.73
C PHE A 492 -7.04 -11.18 -12.33
N PRO A 493 -8.01 -12.09 -12.46
CA PRO A 493 -7.82 -13.52 -12.17
C PRO A 493 -6.67 -14.15 -12.95
N LEU A 494 -6.34 -13.63 -14.14
CA LEU A 494 -5.27 -14.14 -15.00
C LEU A 494 -3.86 -13.76 -14.50
N ALA A 495 -3.74 -12.87 -13.51
CA ALA A 495 -2.48 -12.43 -12.96
C ALA A 495 -2.21 -13.06 -11.59
N LYS A 496 -1.04 -13.70 -11.42
CA LYS A 496 -0.58 -14.12 -10.09
C LYS A 496 -0.05 -12.91 -9.32
N SER A 497 -0.94 -12.21 -8.59
CA SER A 497 -0.71 -10.92 -7.98
C SER A 497 -0.97 -10.96 -6.47
N TRP A 498 -0.36 -10.03 -5.72
CA TRP A 498 -0.69 -9.80 -4.31
C TRP A 498 -2.12 -9.25 -4.13
N TYR A 499 -2.77 -8.77 -5.18
CA TYR A 499 -4.17 -8.38 -5.18
C TYR A 499 -5.13 -9.50 -4.82
N GLN A 500 -4.69 -10.73 -5.03
CA GLN A 500 -5.44 -11.96 -4.76
C GLN A 500 -4.65 -12.96 -3.88
N GLY A 501 -3.62 -12.50 -3.15
CA GLY A 501 -2.85 -13.33 -2.24
C GLY A 501 -1.86 -14.30 -2.91
N ALA A 502 -1.77 -14.32 -4.25
CA ALA A 502 -0.96 -15.27 -5.01
C ALA A 502 0.57 -15.06 -4.90
N ASN A 503 1.00 -14.02 -4.22
CA ASN A 503 2.41 -13.77 -3.90
C ASN A 503 2.91 -14.57 -2.69
N ILE A 504 2.02 -15.13 -1.88
CA ILE A 504 2.35 -15.95 -0.70
C ILE A 504 2.09 -17.43 -1.03
N PRO A 505 3.12 -18.29 -1.00
CA PRO A 505 2.96 -19.72 -1.26
C PRO A 505 1.94 -20.38 -0.33
N GLY A 506 1.05 -21.20 -0.90
CA GLY A 506 0.03 -21.95 -0.14
C GLY A 506 -1.20 -21.14 0.30
N ARG A 507 -1.24 -19.84 0.04
CA ARG A 507 -2.43 -19.02 0.31
C ARG A 507 -3.51 -19.30 -0.74
N LYS A 508 -4.79 -19.27 -0.32
CA LYS A 508 -5.93 -19.24 -1.22
C LYS A 508 -5.85 -18.03 -2.15
N VAL A 509 -6.09 -18.25 -3.42
CA VAL A 509 -6.14 -17.19 -4.43
C VAL A 509 -7.58 -16.70 -4.51
N GLU A 510 -7.82 -15.46 -4.10
CA GLU A 510 -9.13 -14.84 -3.97
C GLU A 510 -9.04 -13.32 -4.04
N PRO A 511 -10.12 -12.59 -4.37
CA PRO A 511 -10.08 -11.13 -4.40
C PRO A 511 -9.86 -10.54 -3.00
N LEU A 512 -8.74 -9.87 -2.79
CA LEU A 512 -8.40 -9.19 -1.53
C LEU A 512 -8.65 -7.68 -1.57
N ASN A 513 -9.07 -7.14 -2.72
CA ASN A 513 -9.22 -5.69 -2.92
C ASN A 513 -10.53 -5.40 -3.63
N CYS A 514 -11.23 -4.38 -3.17
CA CYS A 514 -12.50 -3.94 -3.73
C CYS A 514 -12.30 -3.24 -5.08
N LYS A 515 -13.12 -3.59 -6.07
CA LYS A 515 -13.15 -3.00 -7.40
C LYS A 515 -14.30 -1.98 -7.58
N PHE A 516 -15.15 -1.82 -6.62
CA PHE A 516 -16.22 -0.81 -6.71
C PHE A 516 -15.65 0.61 -6.65
N PRO A 517 -16.33 1.60 -7.28
CA PRO A 517 -16.04 3.00 -7.00
C PRO A 517 -15.95 3.15 -5.49
N SER A 518 -14.80 3.57 -5.04
CA SER A 518 -14.32 3.45 -3.65
C SER A 518 -15.32 3.98 -2.60
N PHE A 519 -16.32 4.73 -3.04
CA PHE A 519 -17.10 5.58 -2.16
C PHE A 519 -18.61 5.49 -2.36
N ALA A 520 -19.08 4.95 -3.49
CA ALA A 520 -20.52 4.74 -3.71
C ALA A 520 -21.15 3.82 -2.66
N LEU A 521 -20.38 2.87 -2.11
CA LEU A 521 -20.86 1.92 -1.10
C LEU A 521 -20.91 2.50 0.31
N LEU A 522 -20.01 3.43 0.66
CA LEU A 522 -20.05 4.14 1.93
C LEU A 522 -21.09 5.27 1.93
N GLN A 523 -21.69 5.59 0.78
CA GLN A 523 -22.81 6.51 0.63
C GLN A 523 -24.18 5.82 0.62
N MET A 524 -24.23 4.48 0.62
CA MET A 524 -25.48 3.75 0.79
C MET A 524 -26.04 4.08 2.19
N ARG A 525 -27.10 4.90 2.20
CA ARG A 525 -27.86 5.37 3.36
C ARG A 525 -28.59 4.24 4.04
#